data_8f7ab3a96c9801e77a0ae47b919e608c
#
_entry.id   8f7ab3a96c9801e77a0ae47b919e608c
#
_cell.length_a   1.000
_cell.length_b   1.000
_cell.length_c   1.000
_cell.angle_alpha   90.00
_cell.angle_beta   90.00
_cell.angle_gamma   90.00
#
_symmetry.space_group_name_H-M   'P 1'
#
loop_
_entity.id
_entity.type
_entity.pdbx_description
1 polymer ?
#
loop_
_entity_poly.entity_id
_entity_poly.type
_entity_poly.pdbx_seq_one_letter_code
_entity_poly.pdbx_strand_id
1 'polypeptide(L)'
;MKRVIERLYSRLEERGLKGRVVSIGHLQDLQDEIKGRHAQGLFDEEFYQEGLSFFSFSPPDDLPSAASLIVVAVPRPQTKVGFTWSGKTLTLILPPTYLGFTEVHRQIEGLLIAKYSPRALWVIIIVL
;
A
#
# COMPACT_ATOMS: atom_id res chain seq x y z
N MET A 1 13.46 19.83 -6.02
CA MET A 1 12.35 18.89 -5.75
C MET A 1 12.23 17.80 -6.83
N LYS A 2 12.13 18.14 -8.13
CA LYS A 2 12.01 17.16 -9.23
C LYS A 2 13.10 16.08 -9.21
N ARG A 3 14.38 16.46 -9.08
CA ARG A 3 15.51 15.52 -8.98
C ARG A 3 15.45 14.57 -7.77
N VAL A 4 14.82 15.00 -6.70
CA VAL A 4 14.67 14.17 -5.47
C VAL A 4 13.65 13.07 -5.73
N ILE A 5 12.53 13.42 -6.36
CA ILE A 5 11.47 12.48 -6.73
C ILE A 5 11.96 11.47 -7.78
N GLU A 6 12.70 11.92 -8.78
CA GLU A 6 13.30 11.05 -9.80
C GLU A 6 14.26 10.02 -9.18
N ARG A 7 15.11 10.45 -8.24
CA ARG A 7 15.99 9.53 -7.50
C ARG A 7 15.22 8.53 -6.64
N LEU A 8 14.12 8.97 -6.03
CA LEU A 8 13.25 8.08 -5.27
C LEU A 8 12.68 6.99 -6.18
N TYR A 9 12.14 7.37 -7.33
CA TYR A 9 11.56 6.42 -8.28
C TYR A 9 12.61 5.42 -8.78
N SER A 10 13.79 5.88 -9.19
CA SER A 10 14.88 4.99 -9.61
C SER A 10 15.25 3.96 -8.53
N ARG A 11 15.30 4.39 -7.27
CA ARG A 11 15.62 3.48 -6.15
C ARG A 11 14.53 2.45 -5.85
N LEU A 12 13.29 2.82 -6.03
CA LEU A 12 12.17 1.89 -5.91
C LEU A 12 12.22 0.86 -7.05
N GLU A 13 12.44 1.33 -8.28
CA GLU A 13 12.55 0.48 -9.47
C GLU A 13 13.72 -0.50 -9.40
N GLU A 14 14.89 -0.11 -8.90
CA GLU A 14 16.05 -0.97 -8.65
C GLU A 14 15.71 -2.16 -7.72
N ARG A 15 14.64 -2.05 -6.93
CA ARG A 15 14.14 -3.11 -6.03
C ARG A 15 12.86 -3.78 -6.54
N GLY A 16 12.50 -3.55 -7.80
CA GLY A 16 11.27 -4.09 -8.37
C GLY A 16 9.98 -3.48 -7.82
N LEU A 17 10.09 -2.33 -7.15
CA LEU A 17 8.96 -1.60 -6.59
C LEU A 17 8.54 -0.46 -7.51
N LYS A 18 7.28 -0.07 -7.46
CA LYS A 18 6.78 1.13 -8.15
C LYS A 18 6.26 2.11 -7.12
N GLY A 19 6.57 3.37 -7.30
CA GLY A 19 6.11 4.42 -6.40
C GLY A 19 5.52 5.62 -7.11
N ARG A 20 4.66 6.34 -6.39
CA ARG A 20 4.13 7.64 -6.81
C ARG A 20 4.10 8.58 -5.62
N VAL A 21 4.52 9.80 -5.85
CA VAL A 21 4.33 10.91 -4.92
C VAL A 21 3.07 11.65 -5.36
N VAL A 22 2.11 11.77 -4.45
CA VAL A 22 0.83 12.42 -4.70
C VAL A 22 0.52 13.45 -3.60
N SER A 23 -0.39 14.36 -3.87
CA SER A 23 -0.84 15.33 -2.87
C SER A 23 -1.57 14.61 -1.72
N ILE A 24 -1.40 15.12 -0.50
CA ILE A 24 -2.15 14.67 0.67
C ILE A 24 -3.68 14.85 0.48
N GLY A 25 -4.09 15.80 -0.35
CA GLY A 25 -5.50 16.04 -0.67
C GLY A 25 -6.23 14.84 -1.26
N HIS A 26 -5.50 13.91 -1.90
CA HIS A 26 -6.10 12.68 -2.41
C HIS A 26 -6.67 11.75 -1.33
N LEU A 27 -6.27 11.92 -0.07
CA LEU A 27 -6.91 11.19 1.04
C LEU A 27 -8.35 11.61 1.24
N GLN A 28 -8.62 12.92 1.12
CA GLN A 28 -9.99 13.44 1.22
C GLN A 28 -10.82 12.97 0.02
N ASP A 29 -10.26 13.04 -1.19
CA ASP A 29 -10.93 12.55 -2.40
C ASP A 29 -11.30 11.06 -2.26
N LEU A 30 -10.38 10.24 -1.72
CA LEU A 30 -10.61 8.82 -1.46
C LEU A 30 -11.69 8.60 -0.40
N GLN A 31 -11.68 9.37 0.68
CA GLN A 31 -12.71 9.28 1.72
C GLN A 31 -14.09 9.59 1.16
N ASP A 32 -14.19 10.63 0.36
CA ASP A 32 -15.46 11.06 -0.24
C ASP A 32 -15.98 10.03 -1.26
N GLU A 33 -15.07 9.43 -2.04
CA GLU A 33 -15.41 8.32 -2.95
C GLU A 33 -15.94 7.09 -2.19
N ILE A 34 -15.28 6.69 -1.11
CA ILE A 34 -15.71 5.55 -0.28
C ILE A 34 -17.08 5.82 0.34
N LYS A 35 -17.29 7.01 0.91
CA LYS A 35 -18.60 7.41 1.47
C LYS A 35 -19.68 7.43 0.40
N GLY A 36 -19.38 7.94 -0.79
CA GLY A 36 -20.31 7.98 -1.90
C GLY A 36 -20.72 6.58 -2.37
N ARG A 37 -19.78 5.65 -2.46
CA ARG A 37 -20.06 4.26 -2.81
C ARG A 37 -20.84 3.51 -1.74
N HIS A 38 -20.54 3.77 -0.47
CA HIS A 38 -21.34 3.22 0.64
C HIS A 38 -22.79 3.72 0.59
N ALA A 39 -23.00 5.00 0.38
CA ALA A 39 -24.36 5.59 0.24
C ALA A 39 -25.14 5.01 -0.95
N GLN A 40 -24.47 4.51 -1.97
CA GLN A 40 -25.05 3.81 -3.12
C GLN A 40 -25.30 2.32 -2.88
N GLY A 41 -24.96 1.79 -1.71
CA GLY A 41 -25.09 0.37 -1.37
C GLY A 41 -24.13 -0.55 -2.11
N LEU A 42 -22.97 -0.01 -2.54
CA LEU A 42 -21.97 -0.77 -3.29
C LEU A 42 -20.97 -1.53 -2.40
N PHE A 43 -21.03 -1.32 -1.10
CA PHE A 43 -20.26 -2.07 -0.12
C PHE A 43 -21.15 -2.95 0.73
N ASP A 44 -20.64 -4.13 1.06
CA ASP A 44 -21.14 -4.93 2.15
C ASP A 44 -20.98 -4.16 3.46
N GLU A 45 -22.00 -4.16 4.33
CA GLU A 45 -22.00 -3.34 5.54
C GLU A 45 -20.95 -3.79 6.55
N GLU A 46 -20.78 -5.09 6.75
CA GLU A 46 -19.75 -5.64 7.64
C GLU A 46 -18.36 -5.25 7.15
N PHE A 47 -18.10 -5.41 5.86
CA PHE A 47 -16.84 -4.97 5.25
C PHE A 47 -16.61 -3.47 5.41
N TYR A 48 -17.63 -2.65 5.25
CA TYR A 48 -17.52 -1.19 5.42
C TYR A 48 -17.18 -0.82 6.86
N GLN A 49 -17.86 -1.41 7.83
CA GLN A 49 -17.68 -1.11 9.25
C GLN A 49 -16.37 -1.68 9.81
N GLU A 50 -15.99 -2.89 9.45
CA GLU A 50 -14.83 -3.57 10.00
C GLU A 50 -13.59 -3.47 9.10
N GLY A 51 -13.77 -3.59 7.79
CA GLY A 51 -12.68 -3.61 6.83
C GLY A 51 -12.11 -2.24 6.49
N LEU A 52 -12.93 -1.19 6.52
CA LEU A 52 -12.51 0.17 6.17
C LEU A 52 -12.31 1.09 7.38
N SER A 53 -12.72 0.67 8.58
CA SER A 53 -12.62 1.47 9.81
C SER A 53 -11.19 1.76 10.25
N PHE A 54 -10.23 0.91 9.87
CA PHE A 54 -8.81 1.11 10.21
C PHE A 54 -8.10 2.13 9.32
N PHE A 55 -8.72 2.56 8.23
CA PHE A 55 -8.14 3.59 7.37
C PHE A 55 -8.22 4.97 8.01
N SER A 56 -7.07 5.63 8.13
CA SER A 56 -7.01 7.04 8.48
C SER A 56 -6.85 7.87 7.20
N PHE A 57 -7.78 8.80 7.00
CA PHE A 57 -7.74 9.75 5.87
C PHE A 57 -7.12 11.10 6.27
N SER A 58 -6.55 11.16 7.45
CA SER A 58 -5.84 12.34 7.96
C SER A 58 -4.38 12.01 8.16
N PRO A 59 -3.48 13.00 8.02
CA PRO A 59 -2.09 12.82 8.40
C PRO A 59 -1.98 12.33 9.85
N PRO A 60 -0.96 11.53 10.18
CA PRO A 60 -0.73 11.09 11.55
C PRO A 60 -0.37 12.29 12.45
N ASP A 61 -0.65 12.17 13.75
CA ASP A 61 -0.50 13.27 14.72
C ASP A 61 0.95 13.76 14.85
N ASP A 62 1.92 12.89 14.61
CA ASP A 62 3.35 13.22 14.60
C ASP A 62 3.78 13.91 13.29
N LEU A 63 2.92 13.95 12.28
CA LEU A 63 3.19 14.57 10.99
C LEU A 63 2.02 15.42 10.46
N PRO A 64 1.49 16.35 11.25
CA PRO A 64 0.27 17.08 10.91
C PRO A 64 0.42 18.01 9.68
N SER A 65 1.65 18.35 9.33
CA SER A 65 1.98 19.21 8.19
C SER A 65 2.37 18.44 6.93
N ALA A 66 2.09 17.15 6.85
CA ALA A 66 2.33 16.37 5.64
C ALA A 66 1.59 16.97 4.45
N ALA A 67 2.34 17.31 3.39
CA ALA A 67 1.77 17.87 2.17
C ALA A 67 1.67 16.83 1.04
N SER A 68 2.37 15.72 1.16
CA SER A 68 2.48 14.68 0.14
C SER A 68 2.46 13.29 0.74
N LEU A 69 1.98 12.35 -0.07
CA LEU A 69 2.02 10.91 0.17
C LEU A 69 2.98 10.25 -0.81
N ILE A 70 3.68 9.23 -0.36
CA ILE A 70 4.29 8.26 -1.27
C ILE A 70 3.44 6.99 -1.23
N VAL A 71 2.93 6.62 -2.37
CA VAL A 71 2.25 5.33 -2.58
C VAL A 71 3.25 4.38 -3.21
N VAL A 72 3.53 3.26 -2.55
CA VAL A 72 4.46 2.25 -3.05
C VAL A 72 3.70 0.96 -3.33
N ALA A 73 3.78 0.51 -4.59
CA ALA A 73 3.22 -0.77 -5.01
C ALA A 73 4.30 -1.86 -4.93
N VAL A 74 3.99 -2.91 -4.19
CA VAL A 74 4.86 -4.06 -3.98
C VAL A 74 4.27 -5.26 -4.72
N PRO A 75 4.88 -5.71 -5.84
CA PRO A 75 4.40 -6.89 -6.55
C PRO A 75 4.69 -8.15 -5.71
N ARG A 76 3.71 -9.02 -5.63
CA ARG A 76 3.83 -10.33 -5.00
C ARG A 76 3.65 -11.43 -6.04
N PRO A 77 4.59 -12.37 -6.18
CA PRO A 77 4.42 -13.51 -7.06
C PRO A 77 3.30 -14.40 -6.52
N GLN A 78 2.44 -14.87 -7.42
CA GLN A 78 1.48 -15.91 -7.06
C GLN A 78 2.23 -17.22 -6.78
N THR A 79 1.94 -17.82 -5.64
CA THR A 79 2.46 -19.15 -5.29
C THR A 79 1.42 -20.20 -5.66
N LYS A 80 1.80 -21.11 -6.56
CA LYS A 80 1.00 -22.28 -6.90
C LYS A 80 1.55 -23.50 -6.15
N VAL A 81 0.69 -24.18 -5.41
CA VAL A 81 1.03 -25.42 -4.73
C VAL A 81 0.28 -26.56 -5.40
N GLY A 82 1.01 -27.51 -5.95
CA GLY A 82 0.46 -28.75 -6.47
C GLY A 82 0.52 -29.85 -5.41
N PHE A 83 -0.56 -30.58 -5.21
CA PHE A 83 -0.56 -31.78 -4.39
C PHE A 83 -1.36 -32.90 -5.07
N THR A 84 -0.96 -34.14 -4.80
CA THR A 84 -1.62 -35.31 -5.38
C THR A 84 -2.51 -35.95 -4.33
N TRP A 85 -3.79 -36.10 -4.67
CA TRP A 85 -4.78 -36.77 -3.85
C TRP A 85 -5.54 -37.79 -4.69
N SER A 86 -5.59 -39.02 -4.21
CA SER A 86 -6.29 -40.13 -4.93
C SER A 86 -5.92 -40.24 -6.43
N GLY A 87 -4.63 -40.10 -6.76
CA GLY A 87 -4.11 -40.18 -8.12
C GLY A 87 -4.41 -38.95 -9.00
N LYS A 88 -5.02 -37.92 -8.48
CA LYS A 88 -5.27 -36.65 -9.19
C LYS A 88 -4.37 -35.53 -8.63
N THR A 89 -3.77 -34.79 -9.53
CA THR A 89 -3.03 -33.59 -9.17
C THR A 89 -3.98 -32.40 -9.05
N LEU A 90 -4.03 -31.80 -7.87
CA LEU A 90 -4.81 -30.61 -7.58
C LEU A 90 -3.84 -29.43 -7.43
N THR A 91 -4.20 -28.30 -8.01
CA THR A 91 -3.42 -27.07 -7.92
C THR A 91 -4.20 -26.04 -7.12
N LEU A 92 -3.58 -25.52 -6.08
CA LEU A 92 -4.08 -24.37 -5.31
C LEU A 92 -3.24 -23.15 -5.62
N ILE A 93 -3.90 -22.02 -5.80
CA ILE A 93 -3.24 -20.73 -5.83
C ILE A 93 -3.34 -20.16 -4.40
N LEU A 94 -2.18 -20.01 -3.76
CA LEU A 94 -2.12 -19.31 -2.49
C LEU A 94 -2.18 -17.80 -2.77
N PRO A 95 -3.16 -17.09 -2.21
CA PRO A 95 -3.17 -15.65 -2.31
C PRO A 95 -1.89 -15.09 -1.71
N PRO A 96 -1.40 -13.95 -2.20
CA PRO A 96 -0.24 -13.26 -1.61
C PRO A 96 -0.63 -12.78 -0.22
N THR A 97 -0.62 -13.68 0.73
CA THR A 97 -0.90 -13.42 2.11
C THR A 97 0.28 -12.73 2.78
N TYR A 98 0.05 -12.13 3.88
CA TYR A 98 0.85 -11.30 4.77
C TYR A 98 2.28 -11.80 5.10
N LEU A 99 2.72 -12.89 4.51
CA LEU A 99 4.09 -13.38 4.65
C LEU A 99 5.08 -12.36 4.09
N GLY A 100 5.91 -11.82 4.99
CA GLY A 100 6.94 -10.85 4.65
C GLY A 100 6.47 -9.39 4.54
N PHE A 101 5.24 -9.05 4.93
CA PHE A 101 4.75 -7.66 4.94
C PHE A 101 5.64 -6.77 5.83
N THR A 102 5.97 -7.23 7.02
CA THR A 102 6.85 -6.50 7.96
C THR A 102 8.23 -6.26 7.39
N GLU A 103 8.80 -7.24 6.70
CA GLU A 103 10.12 -7.11 6.08
C GLU A 103 10.10 -6.09 4.93
N VAL A 104 9.09 -6.14 4.08
CA VAL A 104 8.89 -5.17 2.99
C VAL A 104 8.69 -3.77 3.55
N HIS A 105 7.89 -3.62 4.58
CA HIS A 105 7.66 -2.34 5.26
C HIS A 105 8.98 -1.76 5.77
N ARG A 106 9.77 -2.56 6.49
CA ARG A 106 11.09 -2.17 7.00
C ARG A 106 12.07 -1.77 5.90
N GLN A 107 12.08 -2.49 4.78
CA GLN A 107 12.94 -2.18 3.64
C GLN A 107 12.56 -0.85 3.00
N ILE A 108 11.26 -0.58 2.85
CA ILE A 108 10.76 0.69 2.29
C ILE A 108 11.06 1.83 3.24
N GLU A 109 10.81 1.67 4.53
CA GLU A 109 11.17 2.67 5.54
C GLU A 109 12.65 2.98 5.52
N GLY A 110 13.52 1.97 5.49
CA GLY A 110 14.97 2.14 5.40
C GLY A 110 15.41 2.91 4.15
N LEU A 111 14.70 2.72 3.03
CA LEU A 111 14.95 3.48 1.78
C LEU A 111 14.61 4.95 1.91
N LEU A 112 13.55 5.27 2.64
CA LEU A 112 12.97 6.59 2.75
C LEU A 112 13.63 7.40 3.88
N ILE A 113 13.82 6.80 5.05
CA ILE A 113 14.38 7.45 6.24
C ILE A 113 15.83 7.83 6.03
N ALA A 114 16.60 7.02 5.34
CA ALA A 114 18.04 7.27 5.14
C ALA A 114 18.37 8.57 4.37
N LYS A 115 17.40 9.20 3.71
CA LYS A 115 17.64 10.40 2.87
C LYS A 115 16.58 11.48 2.88
N TYR A 116 15.40 11.21 3.36
CA TYR A 116 14.30 12.18 3.37
C TYR A 116 13.90 12.43 4.82
N SER A 117 13.92 13.70 5.23
CA SER A 117 13.51 14.05 6.59
C SER A 117 12.13 13.44 6.89
N PRO A 118 11.98 12.62 7.93
CA PRO A 118 10.73 11.93 8.22
C PRO A 118 9.56 12.87 8.54
N ARG A 119 9.84 14.18 8.64
CA ARG A 119 8.85 15.20 9.04
C ARG A 119 7.97 15.74 7.91
N ALA A 120 8.12 15.27 6.68
CA ALA A 120 7.38 15.83 5.55
C ALA A 120 6.69 14.77 4.65
N LEU A 121 6.82 13.49 4.95
CA LEU A 121 6.44 12.44 4.03
C LEU A 121 5.70 11.30 4.73
N TRP A 122 4.47 11.05 4.30
CA TRP A 122 3.72 9.87 4.72
C TRP A 122 3.77 8.79 3.64
N VAL A 123 3.97 7.53 4.05
CA VAL A 123 4.11 6.40 3.12
C VAL A 123 2.94 5.46 3.25
N ILE A 124 2.26 5.21 2.14
CA ILE A 124 1.25 4.17 2.03
C ILE A 124 1.82 3.03 1.17
N ILE A 125 1.82 1.83 1.72
CA ILE A 125 2.30 0.63 1.04
C ILE A 125 1.09 -0.17 0.56
N ILE A 126 1.01 -0.39 -0.75
CA ILE A 126 0.00 -1.24 -1.36
C ILE A 126 0.69 -2.50 -1.87
N VAL A 127 0.24 -3.65 -1.38
CA VAL A 127 0.69 -4.97 -1.84
C VAL A 127 -0.25 -5.46 -2.93
N LEU A 128 0.30 -5.77 -4.09
CA LEU A 128 -0.43 -6.21 -5.27
C LEU A 128 -0.20 -7.70 -5.54
#